data_9b1755da3f9c7e99d79a835069d0aa21
#
_entry.id   9b1755da3f9c7e99d79a835069d0aa21
#
_cell.length_a   1.000
_cell.length_b   1.000
_cell.length_c   1.000
_cell.angle_alpha   90.00
_cell.angle_beta   90.00
_cell.angle_gamma   90.00
#
_symmetry.space_group_name_H-M   'P 1'
#
loop_
_entity.id
_entity.type
_entity.pdbx_description
1 polymer ?
#
loop_
_entity_poly.entity_id
_entity_poly.type
_entity_poly.pdbx_seq_one_letter_code
_entity_poly.pdbx_strand_id
1 'polypeptide(L)'
;MCDAGTLKEHDTALCGSHCFTCLPQNEFVLIRVIRVLFSALRFNVATQKIIEMFRIEKISSFDSPELQPYATMKRPLEHERQGIFVAEGVKVVRRLLESHFAVASVVLPEKWLETFRPLIEARPEQITVYLAEKKFLEGLVGFSMFQGVLAVGKIPLPISLDDILQKSPPPRLFVAVDALTNAENLGALVRNCVAFGVQALIVGETSSSPFLRRAVRNSMGTIFQLPVIEVGTARCAVRSSQRDDPTHHSLSQTLRDLRAHGLRCIAAHPHTDQRILSQADFSNDCCIVFGSEGDGISVSVLEACDEAVAIPMPPAVDSLNVGAAAAVFLYETSRQRGCA
;
A
#
# COMPACT_ATOMS: atom_id res chain seq x y z
N MET A 1 -2.54 -48.36 -50.61
CA MET A 1 -1.39 -49.27 -50.49
C MET A 1 -1.27 -49.47 -49.00
N CYS A 2 -1.91 -50.52 -48.48
CA CYS A 2 -1.38 -51.84 -48.13
C CYS A 2 -0.57 -51.76 -46.87
N ASP A 3 -0.71 -52.51 -45.80
CA ASP A 3 -1.42 -53.75 -45.42
C ASP A 3 -1.27 -53.85 -43.88
N ALA A 4 -2.21 -54.20 -43.08
CA ALA A 4 -2.84 -55.48 -42.76
C ALA A 4 -1.88 -56.60 -42.29
N GLY A 5 -2.13 -57.15 -41.14
CA GLY A 5 -1.57 -58.41 -40.66
C GLY A 5 -1.67 -58.55 -39.16
N THR A 6 -2.71 -58.95 -38.60
CA THR A 6 -3.29 -60.28 -38.25
C THR A 6 -2.57 -61.12 -37.21
N LEU A 7 -3.28 -61.33 -36.09
CA LEU A 7 -3.58 -62.61 -35.34
C LEU A 7 -2.45 -63.39 -34.66
N LYS A 8 -2.61 -63.68 -33.36
CA LYS A 8 -3.17 -64.97 -32.89
C LYS A 8 -3.34 -65.04 -31.36
N GLU A 9 -4.43 -65.65 -31.02
CA GLU A 9 -4.88 -66.22 -29.78
C GLU A 9 -3.87 -67.23 -29.13
N HIS A 10 -3.97 -67.35 -27.81
CA HIS A 10 -4.21 -68.61 -27.11
C HIS A 10 -4.55 -68.37 -25.62
N ASP A 11 -5.78 -68.60 -25.27
CA ASP A 11 -6.34 -69.50 -24.23
C ASP A 11 -5.47 -69.83 -23.00
N THR A 12 -6.01 -69.64 -21.81
CA THR A 12 -6.74 -70.67 -21.00
C THR A 12 -7.14 -70.08 -19.62
N ALA A 13 -8.38 -70.14 -19.38
CA ALA A 13 -9.17 -70.34 -18.17
C ALA A 13 -8.48 -70.60 -16.83
N LEU A 14 -9.00 -69.97 -15.77
CA LEU A 14 -9.57 -70.66 -14.59
C LEU A 14 -10.28 -69.63 -13.66
N CYS A 15 -11.52 -69.70 -13.63
CA CYS A 15 -12.51 -69.85 -12.58
C CYS A 15 -12.08 -69.41 -11.14
N GLY A 16 -12.78 -68.46 -10.61
CA GLY A 16 -12.74 -68.07 -9.20
C GLY A 16 -13.80 -67.07 -8.85
N SER A 17 -15.08 -67.50 -8.95
CA SER A 17 -16.22 -66.80 -8.39
C SER A 17 -16.09 -66.64 -6.88
N HIS A 18 -15.86 -65.43 -6.39
CA HIS A 18 -16.18 -65.10 -5.00
C HIS A 18 -17.24 -64.00 -4.96
N CYS A 19 -18.38 -64.48 -4.53
CA CYS A 19 -19.60 -63.82 -4.18
C CYS A 19 -19.35 -62.65 -3.23
N PHE A 20 -19.67 -61.41 -3.69
CA PHE A 20 -19.79 -60.24 -2.84
C PHE A 20 -21.17 -60.22 -2.18
N THR A 21 -21.37 -61.04 -1.18
CA THR A 21 -22.48 -60.86 -0.23
C THR A 21 -22.02 -61.41 1.12
N CYS A 22 -21.90 -60.48 2.07
CA CYS A 22 -21.93 -60.59 3.52
C CYS A 22 -20.84 -59.74 4.19
N LEU A 23 -21.00 -58.43 4.14
CA LEU A 23 -20.46 -57.60 5.21
C LEU A 23 -21.62 -57.26 6.16
N PRO A 24 -21.43 -57.38 7.48
CA PRO A 24 -22.49 -57.16 8.44
C PRO A 24 -22.92 -55.68 8.41
N GLN A 25 -24.23 -55.44 8.47
CA GLN A 25 -24.89 -54.11 8.44
C GLN A 25 -24.30 -53.10 9.45
N ASN A 26 -23.56 -53.53 10.45
CA ASN A 26 -22.95 -52.70 11.47
C ASN A 26 -21.72 -51.90 10.97
N GLU A 27 -21.00 -52.37 9.95
CA GLU A 27 -19.85 -51.62 9.42
C GLU A 27 -20.27 -50.40 8.58
N PHE A 28 -21.40 -50.49 7.86
CA PHE A 28 -21.93 -49.35 7.11
C PHE A 28 -22.41 -48.21 8.01
N VAL A 29 -22.93 -48.55 9.21
CA VAL A 29 -23.32 -47.54 10.21
C VAL A 29 -22.10 -46.88 10.80
N LEU A 30 -21.04 -47.65 11.10
CA LEU A 30 -19.80 -47.13 11.65
C LEU A 30 -19.10 -46.18 10.67
N ILE A 31 -19.02 -46.49 9.37
CA ILE A 31 -18.42 -45.64 8.32
C ILE A 31 -19.25 -44.36 8.14
N ARG A 32 -20.60 -44.43 8.22
CA ARG A 32 -21.45 -43.23 8.19
C ARG A 32 -21.23 -42.33 9.41
N VAL A 33 -21.16 -42.90 10.60
CA VAL A 33 -20.92 -42.18 11.85
C VAL A 33 -19.53 -41.53 11.84
N ILE A 34 -18.50 -42.25 11.39
CA ILE A 34 -17.15 -41.73 11.26
C ILE A 34 -17.11 -40.59 10.23
N ARG A 35 -17.77 -40.70 9.06
CA ARG A 35 -17.84 -39.60 8.07
C ARG A 35 -18.56 -38.36 8.62
N VAL A 36 -19.65 -38.54 9.38
CA VAL A 36 -20.38 -37.43 10.01
C VAL A 36 -19.51 -36.78 11.10
N LEU A 37 -18.82 -37.58 11.92
CA LEU A 37 -17.90 -37.09 12.94
C LEU A 37 -16.68 -36.36 12.32
N PHE A 38 -16.10 -36.87 11.22
CA PHE A 38 -15.02 -36.21 10.50
C PHE A 38 -15.46 -34.92 9.80
N SER A 39 -16.70 -34.87 9.26
CA SER A 39 -17.25 -33.64 8.71
C SER A 39 -17.55 -32.60 9.80
N ALA A 40 -18.09 -33.04 10.94
CA ALA A 40 -18.35 -32.18 12.10
C ALA A 40 -17.04 -31.68 12.75
N LEU A 41 -16.00 -32.54 12.84
CA LEU A 41 -14.68 -32.15 13.32
C LEU A 41 -14.00 -31.17 12.37
N ARG A 42 -14.08 -31.38 11.04
CA ARG A 42 -13.55 -30.40 10.05
C ARG A 42 -14.30 -29.06 10.11
N PHE A 43 -15.61 -29.09 10.31
CA PHE A 43 -16.41 -27.88 10.48
C PHE A 43 -16.05 -27.17 11.78
N ASN A 44 -15.85 -27.91 12.88
CA ASN A 44 -15.47 -27.34 14.18
C ASN A 44 -14.04 -26.76 14.17
N VAL A 45 -13.08 -27.44 13.53
CA VAL A 45 -11.71 -26.94 13.36
C VAL A 45 -11.66 -25.71 12.44
N ALA A 46 -12.46 -25.67 11.35
CA ALA A 46 -12.55 -24.51 10.49
C ALA A 46 -13.23 -23.33 11.21
N THR A 47 -14.28 -23.59 11.98
CA THR A 47 -14.99 -22.57 12.78
C THR A 47 -14.11 -22.08 13.94
N GLN A 48 -13.32 -22.95 14.58
CA GLN A 48 -12.39 -22.59 15.63
C GLN A 48 -11.20 -21.77 15.08
N LYS A 49 -10.72 -22.11 13.87
CA LYS A 49 -9.68 -21.33 13.17
C LYS A 49 -10.17 -19.95 12.73
N ILE A 50 -11.45 -19.82 12.36
CA ILE A 50 -12.09 -18.54 12.05
C ILE A 50 -12.25 -17.69 13.32
N ILE A 51 -12.55 -18.30 14.48
CA ILE A 51 -12.67 -17.59 15.77
C ILE A 51 -11.30 -17.08 16.24
N GLU A 52 -10.19 -17.77 15.95
CA GLU A 52 -8.83 -17.33 16.33
C GLU A 52 -8.26 -16.23 15.44
N MET A 53 -8.71 -16.07 14.20
CA MET A 53 -8.21 -15.07 13.25
C MET A 53 -8.92 -13.72 13.32
N PHE A 54 -10.05 -13.64 14.04
CA PHE A 54 -10.93 -12.49 14.02
C PHE A 54 -11.63 -12.34 15.37
N ARG A 55 -11.28 -11.32 16.13
CA ARG A 55 -11.89 -11.00 17.43
C ARG A 55 -12.78 -9.77 17.32
N ILE A 56 -14.02 -9.87 17.81
CA ILE A 56 -14.95 -8.74 17.88
C ILE A 56 -15.12 -8.29 19.33
N GLU A 57 -14.95 -7.01 19.57
CA GLU A 57 -15.15 -6.38 20.87
C GLU A 57 -16.06 -5.16 20.75
N LYS A 58 -17.07 -5.06 21.61
CA LYS A 58 -17.87 -3.82 21.74
C LYS A 58 -17.17 -2.89 22.72
N ILE A 59 -16.92 -1.65 22.29
CA ILE A 59 -16.24 -0.66 23.11
C ILE A 59 -17.17 0.52 23.41
N SER A 60 -17.04 1.03 24.65
CA SER A 60 -17.71 2.25 25.13
C SER A 60 -16.73 3.29 25.69
N SER A 61 -15.43 2.95 25.75
CA SER A 61 -14.34 3.79 26.21
C SER A 61 -13.09 3.51 25.37
N PHE A 62 -12.15 4.47 25.32
CA PHE A 62 -10.83 4.33 24.68
C PHE A 62 -9.69 4.27 25.68
N ASP A 63 -9.98 3.95 26.96
CA ASP A 63 -9.00 3.93 28.02
C ASP A 63 -8.06 2.71 27.95
N SER A 64 -8.42 1.72 27.13
CA SER A 64 -7.58 0.53 26.94
C SER A 64 -6.34 0.84 26.10
N PRO A 65 -5.17 0.26 26.42
CA PRO A 65 -3.92 0.49 25.70
C PRO A 65 -4.01 0.16 24.20
N GLU A 66 -4.78 -0.84 23.81
CA GLU A 66 -4.97 -1.28 22.45
C GLU A 66 -5.69 -0.23 21.58
N LEU A 67 -6.45 0.66 22.22
CA LEU A 67 -7.21 1.73 21.56
C LEU A 67 -6.47 3.07 21.54
N GLN A 68 -5.31 3.16 22.21
CA GLN A 68 -4.50 4.39 22.26
C GLN A 68 -4.15 4.95 20.88
N PRO A 69 -3.86 4.17 19.81
CA PRO A 69 -3.62 4.72 18.49
C PRO A 69 -4.79 5.56 17.96
N TYR A 70 -6.02 5.22 18.31
CA TYR A 70 -7.20 6.01 17.91
C TYR A 70 -7.37 7.25 18.77
N ALA A 71 -7.08 7.17 20.07
CA ALA A 71 -7.12 8.31 20.99
C ALA A 71 -6.04 9.36 20.67
N THR A 72 -4.88 8.91 20.19
CA THR A 72 -3.72 9.76 19.89
C THR A 72 -3.60 10.16 18.42
N MET A 73 -4.66 10.02 17.62
CA MET A 73 -4.65 10.35 16.18
C MET A 73 -4.17 11.77 15.83
N LYS A 74 -4.23 12.70 16.78
CA LYS A 74 -3.72 14.07 16.64
C LYS A 74 -2.23 14.21 16.99
N ARG A 75 -1.57 13.12 17.41
CA ARG A 75 -0.16 13.08 17.83
C ARG A 75 0.68 12.24 16.86
N PRO A 76 1.00 12.77 15.68
CA PRO A 76 1.64 12.00 14.60
C PRO A 76 2.99 11.39 15.01
N LEU A 77 3.78 12.09 15.85
CA LEU A 77 5.08 11.60 16.30
C LEU A 77 5.00 10.32 17.14
N GLU A 78 3.90 10.11 17.89
CA GLU A 78 3.71 8.88 18.65
C GLU A 78 3.47 7.69 17.70
N HIS A 79 2.66 7.88 16.68
CA HIS A 79 2.40 6.85 15.68
C HIS A 79 3.65 6.52 14.88
N GLU A 80 4.40 7.53 14.51
CA GLU A 80 5.65 7.35 13.78
C GLU A 80 6.68 6.52 14.57
N ARG A 81 6.87 6.82 15.86
CA ARG A 81 7.74 6.05 16.76
C ARG A 81 7.30 4.60 16.93
N GLN A 82 5.99 4.35 16.89
CA GLN A 82 5.42 3.01 16.97
C GLN A 82 5.42 2.27 15.62
N GLY A 83 5.78 2.94 14.54
CA GLY A 83 5.75 2.40 13.19
C GLY A 83 4.33 2.05 12.71
N ILE A 84 3.34 2.84 13.12
CA ILE A 84 1.93 2.67 12.78
C ILE A 84 1.35 3.92 12.13
N PHE A 85 0.21 3.76 11.48
CA PHE A 85 -0.60 4.85 10.97
C PHE A 85 -2.08 4.57 11.15
N VAL A 86 -2.91 5.60 11.10
CA VAL A 86 -4.37 5.48 11.14
C VAL A 86 -4.95 5.76 9.75
N ALA A 87 -5.68 4.78 9.23
CA ALA A 87 -6.51 4.90 8.03
C ALA A 87 -7.92 5.34 8.43
N GLU A 88 -8.46 6.37 7.76
CA GLU A 88 -9.77 6.96 8.04
C GLU A 88 -10.66 6.92 6.80
N GLY A 89 -11.86 6.36 6.95
CA GLY A 89 -12.91 6.31 5.94
C GLY A 89 -13.05 4.95 5.25
N VAL A 90 -14.28 4.61 4.88
CA VAL A 90 -14.66 3.30 4.32
C VAL A 90 -13.79 2.90 3.12
N LYS A 91 -13.56 3.82 2.17
CA LYS A 91 -12.78 3.52 0.97
C LYS A 91 -11.28 3.29 1.28
N VAL A 92 -10.73 4.08 2.22
CA VAL A 92 -9.32 3.98 2.63
C VAL A 92 -9.08 2.68 3.39
N VAL A 93 -9.95 2.37 4.37
CA VAL A 93 -9.85 1.12 5.16
C VAL A 93 -10.06 -0.11 4.28
N ARG A 94 -10.98 -0.07 3.31
CA ARG A 94 -11.13 -1.15 2.33
C ARG A 94 -9.82 -1.40 1.58
N ARG A 95 -9.21 -0.35 1.01
CA ARG A 95 -7.94 -0.46 0.27
C ARG A 95 -6.78 -0.93 1.15
N LEU A 96 -6.78 -0.55 2.43
CA LEU A 96 -5.80 -1.06 3.39
C LEU A 96 -5.96 -2.58 3.58
N LEU A 97 -7.18 -3.05 3.82
CA LEU A 97 -7.47 -4.49 3.97
C LEU A 97 -7.18 -5.30 2.71
N GLU A 98 -7.36 -4.71 1.53
CA GLU A 98 -7.03 -5.32 0.23
C GLU A 98 -5.52 -5.26 -0.12
N SER A 99 -4.72 -4.49 0.65
CA SER A 99 -3.29 -4.30 0.41
C SER A 99 -2.42 -5.34 1.12
N HIS A 100 -1.11 -5.27 0.88
CA HIS A 100 -0.11 -6.09 1.58
C HIS A 100 0.32 -5.50 2.95
N PHE A 101 -0.18 -4.33 3.33
CA PHE A 101 0.15 -3.70 4.60
C PHE A 101 -0.48 -4.46 5.76
N ALA A 102 0.28 -4.74 6.81
CA ALA A 102 -0.26 -5.41 7.99
C ALA A 102 -1.25 -4.51 8.75
N VAL A 103 -2.38 -5.08 9.16
CA VAL A 103 -3.45 -4.39 9.88
C VAL A 103 -3.50 -4.90 11.32
N ALA A 104 -3.41 -3.99 12.28
CA ALA A 104 -3.45 -4.34 13.71
C ALA A 104 -4.89 -4.42 14.22
N SER A 105 -5.72 -3.45 13.87
CA SER A 105 -7.12 -3.40 14.32
C SER A 105 -7.99 -2.54 13.40
N VAL A 106 -9.30 -2.73 13.53
CA VAL A 106 -10.32 -1.92 12.83
C VAL A 106 -11.34 -1.45 13.86
N VAL A 107 -11.75 -0.19 13.79
CA VAL A 107 -12.88 0.36 14.55
C VAL A 107 -13.98 0.77 13.58
N LEU A 108 -15.20 0.31 13.79
CA LEU A 108 -16.32 0.60 12.90
C LEU A 108 -17.68 0.53 13.62
N PRO A 109 -18.69 1.27 13.14
CA PRO A 109 -20.08 1.05 13.51
C PRO A 109 -20.58 -0.32 13.05
N GLU A 110 -21.44 -0.96 13.84
CA GLU A 110 -21.97 -2.32 13.59
C GLU A 110 -22.55 -2.50 12.18
N LYS A 111 -23.17 -1.47 11.61
CA LYS A 111 -23.70 -1.47 10.24
C LYS A 111 -22.67 -1.77 9.13
N TRP A 112 -21.38 -1.57 9.41
CA TRP A 112 -20.30 -1.82 8.47
C TRP A 112 -19.68 -3.21 8.64
N LEU A 113 -19.99 -3.93 9.71
CA LEU A 113 -19.36 -5.21 10.03
C LEU A 113 -19.50 -6.22 8.88
N GLU A 114 -20.69 -6.43 8.38
CA GLU A 114 -20.93 -7.39 7.30
C GLU A 114 -20.25 -6.99 5.98
N THR A 115 -20.08 -5.70 5.74
CA THR A 115 -19.37 -5.19 4.55
C THR A 115 -17.86 -5.48 4.62
N PHE A 116 -17.28 -5.39 5.82
CA PHE A 116 -15.83 -5.56 6.01
C PHE A 116 -15.44 -6.98 6.40
N ARG A 117 -16.34 -7.79 6.94
CA ARG A 117 -16.09 -9.16 7.38
C ARG A 117 -15.30 -9.99 6.35
N PRO A 118 -15.71 -10.11 5.07
CA PRO A 118 -14.99 -10.94 4.11
C PRO A 118 -13.53 -10.46 3.88
N LEU A 119 -13.31 -9.14 3.93
CA LEU A 119 -11.98 -8.56 3.76
C LEU A 119 -11.08 -8.84 4.97
N ILE A 120 -11.65 -8.83 6.18
CA ILE A 120 -10.92 -9.09 7.41
C ILE A 120 -10.60 -10.58 7.53
N GLU A 121 -11.56 -11.45 7.21
CA GLU A 121 -11.37 -12.91 7.22
C GLU A 121 -10.37 -13.41 6.19
N ALA A 122 -10.18 -12.67 5.10
CA ALA A 122 -9.17 -12.98 4.08
C ALA A 122 -7.72 -12.62 4.51
N ARG A 123 -7.55 -11.93 5.64
CA ARG A 123 -6.22 -11.50 6.11
C ARG A 123 -5.46 -12.61 6.82
N PRO A 124 -4.13 -12.70 6.62
CA PRO A 124 -3.30 -13.71 7.28
C PRO A 124 -3.02 -13.39 8.76
N GLU A 125 -3.06 -12.10 9.14
CA GLU A 125 -2.84 -11.66 10.51
C GLU A 125 -4.12 -11.65 11.35
N GLN A 126 -3.96 -11.78 12.66
CA GLN A 126 -5.06 -11.65 13.60
C GLN A 126 -5.45 -10.18 13.77
N ILE A 127 -6.67 -9.83 13.36
CA ILE A 127 -7.21 -8.47 13.45
C ILE A 127 -8.25 -8.39 14.54
N THR A 128 -8.13 -7.43 15.45
CA THR A 128 -9.19 -7.12 16.40
C THR A 128 -10.14 -6.07 15.81
N VAL A 129 -11.43 -6.37 15.80
CA VAL A 129 -12.48 -5.46 15.35
C VAL A 129 -13.21 -4.89 16.55
N TYR A 130 -13.12 -3.60 16.71
CA TYR A 130 -13.83 -2.86 17.75
C TYR A 130 -15.12 -2.26 17.18
N LEU A 131 -16.25 -2.64 17.77
CA LEU A 131 -17.54 -2.07 17.42
C LEU A 131 -17.84 -0.88 18.33
N ALA A 132 -18.08 0.28 17.71
CA ALA A 132 -18.38 1.52 18.41
C ALA A 132 -19.44 2.33 17.65
N GLU A 133 -20.30 3.03 18.37
CA GLU A 133 -21.24 3.96 17.74
C GLU A 133 -20.53 5.13 17.09
N LYS A 134 -21.00 5.55 15.92
CA LYS A 134 -20.44 6.71 15.19
C LYS A 134 -20.34 7.96 16.07
N LYS A 135 -21.37 8.25 16.86
CA LYS A 135 -21.40 9.42 17.75
C LYS A 135 -20.29 9.38 18.82
N PHE A 136 -19.98 8.18 19.33
CA PHE A 136 -18.89 7.97 20.25
C PHE A 136 -17.52 8.24 19.59
N LEU A 137 -17.33 7.74 18.35
CA LEU A 137 -16.11 7.99 17.56
C LEU A 137 -15.93 9.47 17.23
N GLU A 138 -17.01 10.19 16.91
CA GLU A 138 -16.97 11.63 16.66
C GLU A 138 -16.54 12.43 17.89
N GLY A 139 -16.98 12.01 19.08
CA GLY A 139 -16.54 12.59 20.35
C GLY A 139 -15.04 12.45 20.57
N LEU A 140 -14.47 11.28 20.22
CA LEU A 140 -13.04 11.03 20.32
C LEU A 140 -12.20 11.91 19.39
N VAL A 141 -12.56 11.98 18.12
CA VAL A 141 -11.77 12.71 17.11
C VAL A 141 -12.00 14.22 17.20
N GLY A 142 -13.09 14.66 17.86
CA GLY A 142 -13.46 16.06 18.03
C GLY A 142 -13.90 16.76 16.73
N PHE A 143 -14.36 15.98 15.75
CA PHE A 143 -14.99 16.48 14.51
C PHE A 143 -15.96 15.43 13.94
N SER A 144 -16.89 15.90 13.11
CA SER A 144 -17.87 15.00 12.47
C SER A 144 -17.19 14.09 11.46
N MET A 145 -17.36 12.78 11.65
CA MET A 145 -16.86 11.74 10.74
C MET A 145 -17.95 11.32 9.78
N PHE A 146 -17.66 11.33 8.48
CA PHE A 146 -18.68 10.97 7.49
C PHE A 146 -19.23 9.54 7.69
N GLN A 147 -18.36 8.57 7.97
CA GLN A 147 -18.75 7.14 8.04
C GLN A 147 -18.34 6.43 9.33
N GLY A 148 -17.41 6.96 10.10
CA GLY A 148 -16.96 6.41 11.38
C GLY A 148 -16.15 5.11 11.27
N VAL A 149 -15.48 4.87 10.16
CA VAL A 149 -14.64 3.68 9.97
C VAL A 149 -13.17 4.07 10.04
N LEU A 150 -12.43 3.42 10.91
CA LEU A 150 -11.00 3.61 11.15
C LEU A 150 -10.26 2.27 11.17
N ALA A 151 -8.99 2.27 10.83
CA ALA A 151 -8.11 1.12 11.03
C ALA A 151 -6.70 1.59 11.41
N VAL A 152 -5.99 0.76 12.16
CA VAL A 152 -4.56 0.92 12.43
C VAL A 152 -3.79 -0.04 11.54
N GLY A 153 -2.94 0.52 10.67
CA GLY A 153 -2.00 -0.22 9.85
C GLY A 153 -0.57 -0.06 10.37
N LYS A 154 0.29 -1.02 10.03
CA LYS A 154 1.73 -0.94 10.29
C LYS A 154 2.44 -0.34 9.08
N ILE A 155 3.34 0.61 9.34
CA ILE A 155 4.18 1.16 8.29
C ILE A 155 5.16 0.06 7.86
N PRO A 156 5.32 -0.19 6.55
CA PRO A 156 6.24 -1.22 6.06
C PRO A 156 7.68 -0.90 6.43
N LEU A 157 8.53 -1.92 6.39
CA LEU A 157 9.97 -1.72 6.52
C LEU A 157 10.47 -0.85 5.36
N PRO A 158 11.48 -0.02 5.58
CA PRO A 158 12.11 0.75 4.52
C PRO A 158 12.56 -0.16 3.37
N ILE A 159 12.35 0.28 2.15
CA ILE A 159 12.84 -0.37 0.94
C ILE A 159 14.06 0.39 0.43
N SER A 160 15.08 -0.32 -0.05
CA SER A 160 16.28 0.29 -0.60
C SER A 160 16.05 0.84 -2.03
N LEU A 161 16.90 1.79 -2.44
CA LEU A 161 16.87 2.29 -3.82
C LEU A 161 17.15 1.18 -4.82
N ASP A 162 18.12 0.31 -4.54
CA ASP A 162 18.49 -0.82 -5.41
C ASP A 162 17.34 -1.81 -5.58
N ASP A 163 16.62 -2.13 -4.50
CA ASP A 163 15.44 -2.99 -4.58
C ASP A 163 14.35 -2.41 -5.47
N ILE A 164 14.14 -1.09 -5.40
CA ILE A 164 13.16 -0.40 -6.24
C ILE A 164 13.60 -0.41 -7.70
N LEU A 165 14.86 -0.09 -7.97
CA LEU A 165 15.42 -0.09 -9.33
C LEU A 165 15.32 -1.48 -9.98
N GLN A 166 15.57 -2.55 -9.23
CA GLN A 166 15.46 -3.92 -9.71
C GLN A 166 14.00 -4.33 -10.02
N LYS A 167 13.04 -3.85 -9.20
CA LYS A 167 11.62 -4.20 -9.32
C LYS A 167 10.86 -3.33 -10.31
N SER A 168 11.41 -2.18 -10.69
CA SER A 168 10.75 -1.21 -11.58
C SER A 168 11.15 -1.46 -13.03
N PRO A 169 10.25 -1.90 -13.90
CA PRO A 169 10.55 -2.08 -15.32
C PRO A 169 10.71 -0.72 -16.03
N PRO A 170 11.61 -0.60 -17.02
CA PRO A 170 11.70 0.58 -17.85
C PRO A 170 10.49 0.70 -18.83
N PRO A 171 10.13 1.91 -19.25
CA PRO A 171 10.71 3.17 -18.83
C PRO A 171 10.28 3.53 -17.41
N ARG A 172 11.26 3.77 -16.53
CA ARG A 172 11.02 4.08 -15.12
C ARG A 172 10.45 5.49 -14.96
N LEU A 173 9.48 5.62 -14.05
CA LEU A 173 8.93 6.91 -13.63
C LEU A 173 8.91 6.97 -12.11
N PHE A 174 9.78 7.80 -11.55
CA PHE A 174 9.81 8.09 -10.12
C PHE A 174 9.40 9.54 -9.87
N VAL A 175 8.94 9.79 -8.65
CA VAL A 175 8.65 11.14 -8.18
C VAL A 175 9.41 11.36 -6.89
N ALA A 176 10.00 12.53 -6.74
CA ALA A 176 10.64 12.97 -5.51
C ALA A 176 9.96 14.24 -4.98
N VAL A 177 9.92 14.41 -3.66
CA VAL A 177 9.40 15.62 -3.01
C VAL A 177 10.43 16.20 -2.06
N ASP A 178 10.64 17.49 -2.16
CA ASP A 178 11.57 18.27 -1.34
C ASP A 178 10.78 19.24 -0.45
N ALA A 179 10.96 19.15 0.86
CA ALA A 179 10.36 20.02 1.87
C ALA A 179 8.81 20.15 1.78
N LEU A 180 8.12 19.13 1.29
CA LEU A 180 6.66 19.13 1.20
C LEU A 180 6.04 18.82 2.57
N THR A 181 5.78 19.86 3.36
CA THR A 181 5.32 19.73 4.75
C THR A 181 3.81 19.58 4.88
N ASN A 182 3.02 20.00 3.89
CA ASN A 182 1.57 19.86 3.91
C ASN A 182 1.16 18.42 3.57
N ALA A 183 0.70 17.69 4.58
CA ALA A 183 0.29 16.29 4.44
C ALA A 183 -0.90 16.10 3.47
N GLU A 184 -1.78 17.09 3.31
CA GLU A 184 -2.91 17.00 2.40
C GLU A 184 -2.46 17.09 0.95
N ASN A 185 -1.53 17.99 0.66
CA ASN A 185 -0.90 18.14 -0.65
C ASN A 185 -0.05 16.91 -1.01
N LEU A 186 0.69 16.37 -0.03
CA LEU A 186 1.41 15.10 -0.21
C LEU A 186 0.46 13.95 -0.55
N GLY A 187 -0.68 13.86 0.15
CA GLY A 187 -1.70 12.84 -0.16
C GLY A 187 -2.31 13.00 -1.55
N ALA A 188 -2.56 14.24 -2.00
CA ALA A 188 -3.03 14.50 -3.36
C ALA A 188 -1.99 14.13 -4.42
N LEU A 189 -0.71 14.46 -4.17
CA LEU A 189 0.41 14.08 -5.04
C LEU A 189 0.53 12.54 -5.14
N VAL A 190 0.49 11.82 -4.01
CA VAL A 190 0.49 10.34 -3.99
C VAL A 190 -0.63 9.76 -4.85
N ARG A 191 -1.82 10.35 -4.78
CA ARG A 191 -2.95 9.90 -5.59
C ARG A 191 -2.67 10.08 -7.09
N ASN A 192 -2.08 11.20 -7.49
CA ASN A 192 -1.67 11.44 -8.86
C ASN A 192 -0.57 10.47 -9.30
N CYS A 193 0.43 10.23 -8.45
CA CYS A 193 1.49 9.26 -8.72
C CYS A 193 0.92 7.89 -9.10
N VAL A 194 0.00 7.37 -8.30
CA VAL A 194 -0.61 6.05 -8.58
C VAL A 194 -1.49 6.09 -9.83
N ALA A 195 -2.24 7.19 -10.04
CA ALA A 195 -3.11 7.33 -11.21
C ALA A 195 -2.34 7.33 -12.53
N PHE A 196 -1.10 7.82 -12.55
CA PHE A 196 -0.25 7.90 -13.73
C PHE A 196 0.89 6.88 -13.76
N GLY A 197 0.81 5.83 -12.94
CA GLY A 197 1.75 4.70 -12.99
C GLY A 197 3.16 5.01 -12.49
N VAL A 198 3.33 5.98 -11.58
CA VAL A 198 4.61 6.20 -10.88
C VAL A 198 4.97 4.94 -10.10
N GLN A 199 6.19 4.49 -10.24
CA GLN A 199 6.67 3.23 -9.67
C GLN A 199 7.27 3.38 -8.28
N ALA A 200 7.74 4.59 -7.91
CA ALA A 200 8.22 4.89 -6.57
C ALA A 200 8.09 6.38 -6.24
N LEU A 201 7.86 6.66 -4.96
CA LEU A 201 7.90 8.00 -4.37
C LEU A 201 9.11 8.10 -3.43
N ILE A 202 9.93 9.14 -3.63
CA ILE A 202 11.07 9.47 -2.79
C ILE A 202 10.70 10.71 -1.98
N VAL A 203 10.73 10.59 -0.67
CA VAL A 203 10.32 11.66 0.25
C VAL A 203 11.57 12.23 0.93
N GLY A 204 11.86 13.47 0.65
CA GLY A 204 13.01 14.19 1.20
C GLY A 204 12.91 14.40 2.70
N GLU A 205 14.06 14.58 3.36
CA GLU A 205 14.27 14.60 4.81
C GLU A 205 13.43 15.63 5.56
N THR A 206 13.08 16.73 4.92
CA THR A 206 12.28 17.83 5.51
C THR A 206 10.81 17.77 5.15
N SER A 207 10.40 16.76 4.38
CA SER A 207 9.02 16.55 3.99
C SER A 207 8.21 15.81 5.08
N SER A 208 6.91 15.98 5.06
CA SER A 208 5.98 15.19 5.90
C SER A 208 5.97 13.72 5.49
N SER A 209 5.77 12.82 6.45
CA SER A 209 5.58 11.41 6.13
C SER A 209 4.26 11.16 5.37
N PRO A 210 4.27 10.38 4.29
CA PRO A 210 3.07 10.02 3.53
C PRO A 210 2.13 9.10 4.31
N PHE A 211 2.57 8.57 5.46
CA PHE A 211 1.77 7.76 6.37
C PHE A 211 1.05 8.59 7.45
N LEU A 212 1.19 9.90 7.46
CA LEU A 212 0.35 10.75 8.29
C LEU A 212 -1.12 10.55 7.93
N ARG A 213 -2.01 10.48 8.94
CA ARG A 213 -3.45 10.23 8.75
C ARG A 213 -4.07 11.12 7.66
N ARG A 214 -3.71 12.41 7.61
CA ARG A 214 -4.22 13.34 6.59
C ARG A 214 -3.72 12.98 5.19
N ALA A 215 -2.46 12.60 5.04
CA ALA A 215 -1.90 12.16 3.75
C ALA A 215 -2.55 10.86 3.28
N VAL A 216 -2.66 9.85 4.16
CA VAL A 216 -3.35 8.58 3.87
C VAL A 216 -4.80 8.82 3.44
N ARG A 217 -5.52 9.70 4.14
CA ARG A 217 -6.91 10.05 3.81
C ARG A 217 -7.01 10.75 2.44
N ASN A 218 -6.17 11.76 2.18
CA ASN A 218 -6.20 12.50 0.91
C ASN A 218 -5.74 11.68 -0.28
N SER A 219 -4.82 10.73 -0.08
CA SER A 219 -4.47 9.75 -1.10
C SER A 219 -5.64 8.81 -1.43
N MET A 220 -6.74 8.85 -0.67
CA MET A 220 -7.83 7.88 -0.75
C MET A 220 -7.37 6.43 -0.59
N GLY A 221 -6.21 6.21 0.09
CA GLY A 221 -5.60 4.90 0.30
C GLY A 221 -4.78 4.38 -0.90
N THR A 222 -4.52 5.19 -1.93
CA THR A 222 -3.62 4.79 -3.03
C THR A 222 -2.18 4.64 -2.57
N ILE A 223 -1.79 5.27 -1.45
CA ILE A 223 -0.48 5.10 -0.82
C ILE A 223 -0.11 3.63 -0.57
N PHE A 224 -1.08 2.75 -0.37
CA PHE A 224 -0.85 1.32 -0.14
C PHE A 224 -0.41 0.56 -1.40
N GLN A 225 -0.38 1.20 -2.55
CA GLN A 225 0.03 0.64 -3.84
C GLN A 225 1.36 1.22 -4.33
N LEU A 226 1.88 2.27 -3.67
CA LEU A 226 3.07 3.00 -4.11
C LEU A 226 4.25 2.70 -3.18
N PRO A 227 5.35 2.13 -3.68
CA PRO A 227 6.60 2.03 -2.93
C PRO A 227 7.10 3.41 -2.51
N VAL A 228 7.54 3.55 -1.26
CA VAL A 228 8.03 4.82 -0.70
C VAL A 228 9.43 4.63 -0.13
N ILE A 229 10.34 5.53 -0.52
CA ILE A 229 11.65 5.74 0.11
C ILE A 229 11.57 7.04 0.90
N GLU A 230 11.67 6.99 2.22
CA GLU A 230 11.82 8.17 3.07
C GLU A 230 13.32 8.37 3.36
N VAL A 231 13.93 9.42 2.83
CA VAL A 231 15.38 9.72 3.02
C VAL A 231 15.59 10.56 4.27
N GLY A 232 16.72 10.36 4.95
CA GLY A 232 17.14 11.19 6.09
C GLY A 232 16.28 11.09 7.35
N THR A 233 15.31 10.19 7.42
CA THR A 233 14.40 10.11 8.59
C THR A 233 15.01 9.31 9.73
N ALA A 234 14.77 9.78 10.98
CA ALA A 234 15.11 9.05 12.21
C ALA A 234 14.52 7.63 12.29
N ARG A 235 13.56 7.30 11.44
CA ARG A 235 13.00 5.94 11.31
C ARG A 235 14.01 4.91 10.86
N CYS A 236 14.91 5.29 9.94
CA CYS A 236 16.02 4.42 9.56
C CYS A 236 16.98 4.21 10.74
N ALA A 237 17.22 5.27 11.55
CA ALA A 237 18.12 5.21 12.69
C ALA A 237 17.60 4.38 13.89
N VAL A 238 16.29 4.33 14.12
CA VAL A 238 15.70 3.60 15.27
C VAL A 238 15.60 2.10 15.01
N ARG A 239 15.61 1.66 13.76
CA ARG A 239 15.50 0.25 13.38
C ARG A 239 16.81 -0.45 13.02
N SER A 240 17.86 0.29 12.69
CA SER A 240 19.18 -0.29 12.50
C SER A 240 19.96 -0.20 13.82
N SER A 241 20.21 -1.35 14.44
CA SER A 241 21.20 -1.47 15.54
C SER A 241 22.65 -1.31 15.04
N GLN A 242 22.85 -0.99 13.78
CA GLN A 242 24.14 -0.74 13.13
C GLN A 242 24.25 0.74 12.83
N ARG A 243 25.09 1.43 13.61
CA ARG A 243 25.37 2.87 13.48
C ARG A 243 26.13 3.27 12.21
N ASP A 244 26.44 2.33 11.35
CA ASP A 244 27.24 2.51 10.14
C ASP A 244 26.47 2.20 8.84
N ASP A 245 25.11 2.23 8.86
CA ASP A 245 24.33 2.01 7.66
C ASP A 245 24.39 3.28 6.78
N PRO A 246 24.95 3.21 5.55
CA PRO A 246 25.08 4.33 4.62
C PRO A 246 23.76 4.87 4.08
N THR A 247 22.61 4.43 4.57
CA THR A 247 21.27 4.83 4.12
C THR A 247 20.80 6.21 4.62
N HIS A 248 21.65 6.97 5.33
CA HIS A 248 21.38 8.37 5.68
C HIS A 248 21.73 9.35 4.53
N HIS A 249 21.36 9.00 3.29
CA HIS A 249 21.55 9.91 2.19
C HIS A 249 20.51 11.05 2.24
N SER A 250 20.94 12.27 1.93
CA SER A 250 20.03 13.37 1.66
C SER A 250 19.29 13.13 0.35
N LEU A 251 18.19 13.86 0.12
CA LEU A 251 17.47 13.79 -1.16
C LEU A 251 18.40 14.11 -2.33
N SER A 252 19.26 15.14 -2.19
CA SER A 252 20.24 15.51 -3.22
C SER A 252 21.21 14.36 -3.54
N GLN A 253 21.63 13.59 -2.54
CA GLN A 253 22.49 12.42 -2.78
C GLN A 253 21.71 11.30 -3.48
N THR A 254 20.48 11.01 -3.04
CA THR A 254 19.63 10.00 -3.68
C THR A 254 19.38 10.33 -5.17
N LEU A 255 19.19 11.60 -5.51
CA LEU A 255 19.06 12.02 -6.91
C LEU A 255 20.34 11.79 -7.72
N ARG A 256 21.53 12.06 -7.13
CA ARG A 256 22.81 11.73 -7.79
C ARG A 256 22.96 10.23 -8.02
N ASP A 257 22.53 9.41 -7.06
CA ASP A 257 22.56 7.96 -7.19
C ASP A 257 21.61 7.48 -8.30
N LEU A 258 20.40 8.05 -8.41
CA LEU A 258 19.48 7.79 -9.52
C LEU A 258 20.11 8.14 -10.89
N ARG A 259 20.78 9.29 -10.97
CA ARG A 259 21.50 9.71 -12.19
C ARG A 259 22.63 8.74 -12.55
N ALA A 260 23.37 8.24 -11.56
CA ALA A 260 24.40 7.22 -11.77
C ALA A 260 23.81 5.90 -12.33
N HIS A 261 22.53 5.62 -12.05
CA HIS A 261 21.78 4.50 -12.61
C HIS A 261 21.05 4.83 -13.93
N GLY A 262 21.31 6.01 -14.51
CA GLY A 262 20.77 6.41 -15.82
C GLY A 262 19.39 7.05 -15.81
N LEU A 263 18.82 7.37 -14.64
CA LEU A 263 17.57 8.11 -14.57
C LEU A 263 17.85 9.62 -14.67
N ARG A 264 17.12 10.31 -15.52
CA ARG A 264 17.16 11.79 -15.55
C ARG A 264 16.33 12.35 -14.41
N CYS A 265 16.92 13.26 -13.63
CA CYS A 265 16.27 14.00 -12.58
C CYS A 265 15.80 15.35 -13.08
N ILE A 266 14.50 15.60 -13.09
CA ILE A 266 13.85 16.77 -13.69
C ILE A 266 13.14 17.55 -12.60
N ALA A 267 13.59 18.80 -12.35
CA ALA A 267 12.95 19.67 -11.37
C ALA A 267 11.71 20.35 -11.96
N ALA A 268 10.56 20.20 -11.32
CA ALA A 268 9.36 20.99 -11.61
C ALA A 268 9.51 22.38 -10.96
N HIS A 269 10.03 23.35 -11.70
CA HIS A 269 10.40 24.68 -11.18
C HIS A 269 9.68 25.78 -11.97
N PRO A 270 8.78 26.58 -11.35
CA PRO A 270 7.94 27.54 -12.07
C PRO A 270 8.73 28.71 -12.67
N HIS A 271 9.89 29.07 -12.09
CA HIS A 271 10.68 30.23 -12.46
C HIS A 271 11.98 29.84 -13.18
N THR A 272 11.92 28.92 -14.12
CA THR A 272 13.07 28.55 -14.91
C THR A 272 12.93 29.00 -16.37
N ASP A 273 14.02 29.50 -16.94
CA ASP A 273 14.17 29.82 -18.36
C ASP A 273 14.74 28.63 -19.15
N GLN A 274 15.06 27.52 -18.51
CA GLN A 274 15.75 26.40 -19.15
C GLN A 274 14.82 25.69 -20.16
N ARG A 275 13.63 25.32 -19.74
CA ARG A 275 12.71 24.57 -20.57
C ARG A 275 11.25 24.68 -20.12
N ILE A 276 10.33 24.72 -21.07
CA ILE A 276 8.90 24.59 -20.79
C ILE A 276 8.46 23.12 -20.95
N LEU A 277 7.39 22.75 -20.25
CA LEU A 277 6.90 21.38 -20.16
C LEU A 277 6.67 20.70 -21.53
N SER A 278 6.15 21.44 -22.49
CA SER A 278 5.88 20.89 -23.85
C SER A 278 7.14 20.59 -24.66
N GLN A 279 8.30 21.06 -24.22
CA GLN A 279 9.61 20.85 -24.87
C GLN A 279 10.47 19.81 -24.13
N ALA A 280 10.06 19.40 -22.93
CA ALA A 280 10.77 18.41 -22.14
C ALA A 280 10.46 17.00 -22.65
N ASP A 281 11.45 16.12 -22.62
CA ASP A 281 11.32 14.71 -22.99
C ASP A 281 11.17 13.85 -21.72
N PHE A 282 10.07 13.12 -21.61
CA PHE A 282 9.76 12.19 -20.52
C PHE A 282 9.66 10.74 -21.01
N SER A 283 10.09 10.44 -22.22
CA SER A 283 9.96 9.10 -22.82
C SER A 283 10.81 8.03 -22.15
N ASN A 284 11.97 8.43 -21.62
CA ASN A 284 12.93 7.53 -20.98
C ASN A 284 12.80 7.53 -19.45
N ASP A 285 13.70 6.78 -18.77
CA ASP A 285 13.77 6.69 -17.32
C ASP A 285 13.96 8.09 -16.70
N CYS A 286 13.04 8.50 -15.84
CA CYS A 286 13.12 9.80 -15.19
C CYS A 286 12.56 9.81 -13.75
N CYS A 287 13.05 10.77 -12.97
CA CYS A 287 12.54 11.16 -11.67
C CYS A 287 12.12 12.63 -11.73
N ILE A 288 10.84 12.92 -11.46
CA ILE A 288 10.30 14.28 -11.42
C ILE A 288 10.32 14.77 -9.99
N VAL A 289 10.97 15.89 -9.73
CA VAL A 289 11.16 16.47 -8.40
C VAL A 289 10.21 17.65 -8.21
N PHE A 290 9.42 17.60 -7.12
CA PHE A 290 8.51 18.68 -6.71
C PHE A 290 8.97 19.27 -5.39
N GLY A 291 8.89 20.58 -5.26
CA GLY A 291 9.24 21.33 -4.04
C GLY A 291 8.03 21.67 -3.17
N SER A 292 8.31 22.40 -2.08
CA SER A 292 7.28 22.97 -1.20
C SER A 292 6.51 24.10 -1.89
N GLU A 293 5.35 24.45 -1.32
CA GLU A 293 4.53 25.56 -1.81
C GLU A 293 5.15 26.95 -1.53
N GLY A 294 6.01 27.07 -0.51
CA GLY A 294 6.64 28.32 -0.11
C GLY A 294 7.96 28.53 -0.81
N ASP A 295 8.94 27.72 -0.47
CA ASP A 295 10.35 27.90 -0.90
C ASP A 295 10.69 27.15 -2.19
N GLY A 296 9.78 26.34 -2.71
CA GLY A 296 10.03 25.51 -3.89
C GLY A 296 11.01 24.37 -3.62
N ILE A 297 11.88 24.11 -4.56
CA ILE A 297 12.96 23.11 -4.48
C ILE A 297 14.20 23.77 -3.91
N SER A 298 14.83 23.15 -2.90
CA SER A 298 16.07 23.66 -2.31
C SER A 298 17.23 23.69 -3.33
N VAL A 299 18.17 24.59 -3.12
CA VAL A 299 19.32 24.78 -4.03
C VAL A 299 20.09 23.47 -4.20
N SER A 300 20.38 22.75 -3.11
CA SER A 300 21.14 21.50 -3.15
C SER A 300 20.45 20.39 -3.93
N VAL A 301 19.10 20.36 -3.91
CA VAL A 301 18.28 19.41 -4.66
C VAL A 301 18.19 19.83 -6.13
N LEU A 302 18.05 21.14 -6.39
CA LEU A 302 18.01 21.68 -7.76
C LEU A 302 19.33 21.41 -8.50
N GLU A 303 20.48 21.60 -7.84
CA GLU A 303 21.82 21.28 -8.37
C GLU A 303 22.04 19.78 -8.63
N ALA A 304 21.31 18.92 -7.95
CA ALA A 304 21.34 17.49 -8.17
C ALA A 304 20.45 17.04 -9.36
N CYS A 305 19.60 17.93 -9.89
CA CYS A 305 18.79 17.65 -11.08
C CYS A 305 19.59 17.91 -12.37
N ASP A 306 19.16 17.27 -13.47
CA ASP A 306 19.76 17.45 -14.80
C ASP A 306 19.20 18.67 -15.51
N GLU A 307 17.94 19.00 -15.26
CA GLU A 307 17.26 20.16 -15.85
C GLU A 307 16.10 20.62 -14.97
N ALA A 308 15.70 21.87 -15.17
CA ALA A 308 14.51 22.46 -14.61
C ALA A 308 13.46 22.70 -15.72
N VAL A 309 12.20 22.38 -15.44
CA VAL A 309 11.11 22.46 -16.39
C VAL A 309 9.95 23.23 -15.77
N ALA A 310 9.42 24.23 -16.50
CA ALA A 310 8.29 25.04 -16.10
C ALA A 310 6.99 24.67 -16.82
N ILE A 311 5.87 24.74 -16.10
CA ILE A 311 4.55 24.85 -16.71
C ILE A 311 4.38 26.31 -17.14
N PRO A 312 4.13 26.61 -18.43
CA PRO A 312 3.90 27.98 -18.86
C PRO A 312 2.67 28.58 -18.16
N MET A 313 2.86 29.72 -17.51
CA MET A 313 1.78 30.45 -16.82
C MET A 313 1.82 31.92 -17.17
N PRO A 314 0.67 32.63 -17.11
CA PRO A 314 0.65 34.10 -17.22
C PRO A 314 1.50 34.75 -16.11
N PRO A 315 2.12 35.91 -16.36
CA PRO A 315 2.99 36.58 -15.38
C PRO A 315 2.33 36.93 -14.04
N ALA A 316 1.01 36.95 -13.97
CA ALA A 316 0.26 37.22 -12.74
C ALA A 316 0.07 35.97 -11.84
N VAL A 317 0.57 34.81 -12.24
CA VAL A 317 0.45 33.55 -11.50
C VAL A 317 1.86 33.04 -11.19
N ASP A 318 2.21 33.04 -9.91
CA ASP A 318 3.53 32.64 -9.46
C ASP A 318 3.76 31.11 -9.50
N SER A 319 2.75 30.32 -9.13
CA SER A 319 2.85 28.87 -9.07
C SER A 319 1.47 28.20 -9.07
N LEU A 320 1.47 26.86 -9.26
CA LEU A 320 0.32 25.99 -9.03
C LEU A 320 0.47 25.23 -7.72
N ASN A 321 -0.66 24.85 -7.13
CA ASN A 321 -0.64 23.85 -6.06
C ASN A 321 0.14 22.60 -6.52
N VAL A 322 1.00 22.04 -5.67
CA VAL A 322 1.90 20.95 -6.01
C VAL A 322 1.16 19.71 -6.56
N GLY A 323 -0.03 19.40 -6.02
CA GLY A 323 -0.84 18.30 -6.56
C GLY A 323 -1.35 18.58 -7.97
N ALA A 324 -1.71 19.83 -8.28
CA ALA A 324 -2.10 20.24 -9.63
C ALA A 324 -0.90 20.21 -10.59
N ALA A 325 0.25 20.76 -10.18
CA ALA A 325 1.48 20.71 -10.96
C ALA A 325 1.89 19.26 -11.25
N ALA A 326 1.86 18.39 -10.23
CA ALA A 326 2.15 16.97 -10.40
C ALA A 326 1.20 16.29 -11.40
N ALA A 327 -0.10 16.58 -11.37
CA ALA A 327 -1.05 16.02 -12.32
C ALA A 327 -0.70 16.42 -13.77
N VAL A 328 -0.29 17.67 -13.99
CA VAL A 328 0.06 18.18 -15.32
C VAL A 328 1.36 17.53 -15.83
N PHE A 329 2.41 17.47 -15.01
CA PHE A 329 3.67 16.80 -15.37
C PHE A 329 3.48 15.32 -15.66
N LEU A 330 2.76 14.61 -14.80
CA LEU A 330 2.53 13.18 -14.92
C LEU A 330 1.61 12.84 -16.10
N TYR A 331 0.61 13.68 -16.39
CA TYR A 331 -0.19 13.54 -17.61
C TYR A 331 0.66 13.70 -18.87
N GLU A 332 1.53 14.71 -18.94
CA GLU A 332 2.43 14.91 -20.07
C GLU A 332 3.39 13.72 -20.23
N THR A 333 3.93 13.21 -19.15
CA THR A 333 4.76 11.99 -19.14
C THR A 333 3.97 10.80 -19.71
N SER A 334 2.74 10.58 -19.23
CA SER A 334 1.87 9.49 -19.69
C SER A 334 1.54 9.63 -21.18
N ARG A 335 1.25 10.85 -21.64
CA ARG A 335 0.99 11.16 -23.05
C ARG A 335 2.18 10.82 -23.95
N GLN A 336 3.40 11.22 -23.56
CA GLN A 336 4.62 10.93 -24.32
C GLN A 336 4.94 9.43 -24.37
N ARG A 337 4.60 8.68 -23.32
CA ARG A 337 4.80 7.22 -23.23
C ARG A 337 3.67 6.40 -23.88
N GLY A 338 2.67 7.05 -24.45
CA GLY A 338 1.55 6.37 -25.11
C GLY A 338 0.62 5.60 -24.16
N CYS A 339 0.58 6.01 -22.88
CA CYS A 339 -0.26 5.40 -21.83
C CYS A 339 -1.53 6.24 -21.53
N ALA A 340 -1.71 7.40 -22.20
CA ALA A 340 -2.84 8.31 -22.03
C ALA A 340 -3.77 8.27 -23.25
#